data_a522d71d97ed827f3c4e60c53d8c6395
#
_entry.id   a522d71d97ed827f3c4e60c53d8c6395
#
_cell.length_a   1.000
_cell.length_b   1.000
_cell.length_c   1.000
_cell.angle_alpha   90.00
_cell.angle_beta   90.00
_cell.angle_gamma   90.00
#
_symmetry.space_group_name_H-M   'P 1'
#
loop_
_entity.id
_entity.type
_entity.pdbx_description
1 polymer ?
#
loop_
_entity_poly.entity_id
_entity_poly.type
_entity_poly.pdbx_seq_one_letter_code
_entity_poly.pdbx_strand_id
1 'polypeptide(L)'
;MVSGSCINVLKKEDLSGRKVLTDYVLKSVTDNYSEEINEDGEIKAKIVSAPNTEKRLIKGSLASASVVAGLAFNKFVSGTPLYRQEQELKRRGVPISRASMSNWMMRCSDDYLKPLYELMKKDIRSCEHIHMDETTVTVLEEKAERTGKNYMWLMCSGKWEEQQMAIYCYHKNREHAFAKEMIGEDYSGKIHCDGYEAYEKFEKATPLGCMAHFRRYVYEAYELDAGSKIKNRTELQEYAKTHEAFGILNHILSEVKYLFECESKYIKDKLTPEEIYTKRQDEQKERLEGLFVYLDEHQTHFTKQSKAGKAIQYGLNQKEKLMNYLNDGEAEISNNRAERSVKPFVMGRKAWLFSNTISGAESSSIYYSLIESAKMNGLDIEAYLTYILSLIHI
;
A
#
# COMPACT_ATOMS: atom_id res chain seq x y z
N MET A 1 -18.80 13.49 -47.89
CA MET A 1 -18.67 12.43 -46.88
C MET A 1 -17.21 12.38 -46.44
N VAL A 2 -16.92 12.85 -45.29
CA VAL A 2 -15.60 12.68 -44.68
C VAL A 2 -15.77 11.60 -43.61
N SER A 3 -15.18 10.43 -43.85
CA SER A 3 -15.17 9.32 -42.92
C SER A 3 -14.21 9.67 -41.76
N GLY A 4 -14.75 9.92 -40.61
CA GLY A 4 -13.93 9.96 -39.41
C GLY A 4 -13.26 8.59 -39.18
N SER A 5 -11.95 8.59 -39.03
CA SER A 5 -11.20 7.37 -38.79
C SER A 5 -11.52 6.85 -37.39
N CYS A 6 -12.13 5.68 -37.29
CA CYS A 6 -12.14 4.89 -36.07
C CYS A 6 -10.71 4.48 -35.74
N ILE A 7 -10.17 4.99 -34.63
CA ILE A 7 -8.88 4.52 -34.13
C ILE A 7 -9.15 3.28 -33.29
N ASN A 8 -9.09 2.10 -33.92
CA ASN A 8 -9.00 0.83 -33.23
C ASN A 8 -7.56 0.66 -32.74
N VAL A 9 -7.30 0.85 -31.49
CA VAL A 9 -5.97 0.61 -30.91
C VAL A 9 -5.95 -0.75 -30.24
N LEU A 10 -5.47 -1.73 -31.00
CA LEU A 10 -4.69 -2.89 -30.64
C LEU A 10 -5.32 -3.95 -29.74
N LYS A 11 -5.62 -5.07 -30.37
CA LYS A 11 -5.50 -6.39 -29.76
C LYS A 11 -4.02 -6.74 -29.72
N LYS A 12 -3.46 -6.93 -28.55
CA LYS A 12 -2.14 -7.52 -28.39
C LYS A 12 -2.33 -8.98 -28.01
N GLU A 13 -1.92 -9.89 -28.86
CA GLU A 13 -1.72 -11.30 -28.51
C GLU A 13 -0.39 -11.37 -27.76
N ASP A 14 -0.36 -12.03 -26.61
CA ASP A 14 0.88 -12.33 -25.93
C ASP A 14 1.58 -13.52 -26.62
N LEU A 15 2.86 -13.67 -26.34
CA LEU A 15 3.70 -14.74 -26.89
C LEU A 15 3.27 -16.16 -26.45
N SER A 16 2.28 -16.29 -25.55
CA SER A 16 1.72 -17.54 -25.04
C SER A 16 0.34 -17.88 -25.63
N GLY A 17 -0.18 -17.07 -26.56
CA GLY A 17 -1.49 -17.26 -27.19
C GLY A 17 -2.67 -16.90 -26.27
N ARG A 18 -2.44 -16.27 -25.12
CA ARG A 18 -3.50 -15.69 -24.29
C ARG A 18 -3.85 -14.31 -24.81
N LYS A 19 -5.14 -14.08 -25.09
CA LYS A 19 -5.64 -12.76 -25.44
C LYS A 19 -5.55 -11.85 -24.21
N VAL A 20 -4.54 -10.99 -24.16
CA VAL A 20 -4.52 -9.86 -23.25
C VAL A 20 -5.32 -8.74 -23.90
N LEU A 21 -6.57 -8.58 -23.50
CA LEU A 21 -7.43 -7.49 -23.90
C LEU A 21 -6.94 -6.19 -23.23
N THR A 22 -6.03 -5.49 -23.90
CA THR A 22 -5.82 -4.06 -23.65
C THR A 22 -6.58 -3.28 -24.72
N ASP A 23 -7.89 -3.29 -24.63
CA ASP A 23 -8.72 -2.50 -25.53
C ASP A 23 -8.78 -1.04 -25.02
N TYR A 24 -7.80 -0.23 -25.43
CA TYR A 24 -7.98 1.22 -25.39
C TYR A 24 -8.95 1.60 -26.52
N VAL A 25 -10.25 1.50 -26.28
CA VAL A 25 -11.26 1.88 -27.28
C VAL A 25 -11.51 3.37 -27.17
N LEU A 26 -10.85 4.15 -28.03
CA LEU A 26 -11.28 5.50 -28.30
C LEU A 26 -12.41 5.43 -29.33
N LYS A 27 -13.67 5.60 -28.89
CA LYS A 27 -14.78 5.78 -29.81
C LYS A 27 -14.76 7.22 -30.32
N SER A 28 -14.47 7.42 -31.59
CA SER A 28 -14.70 8.68 -32.27
C SER A 28 -16.17 8.79 -32.67
N VAL A 29 -16.77 9.93 -32.44
CA VAL A 29 -18.08 10.25 -32.96
C VAL A 29 -17.90 10.61 -34.43
N THR A 30 -18.58 9.89 -35.31
CA THR A 30 -18.59 10.25 -36.74
C THR A 30 -19.61 11.36 -36.92
N ASP A 31 -19.13 12.54 -37.18
CA ASP A 31 -20.00 13.65 -37.58
C ASP A 31 -20.32 13.49 -39.05
N ASN A 32 -21.59 13.35 -39.38
CA ASN A 32 -22.09 13.46 -40.74
C ASN A 32 -22.52 14.89 -41.00
N TYR A 33 -22.05 15.49 -42.05
CA TYR A 33 -22.67 16.73 -42.50
C TYR A 33 -23.34 16.54 -43.86
N SER A 34 -24.48 17.20 -43.99
CA SER A 34 -25.18 17.38 -45.24
C SER A 34 -24.93 18.80 -45.77
N GLU A 35 -24.59 18.90 -47.04
CA GLU A 35 -24.58 20.17 -47.74
C GLU A 35 -26.04 20.52 -48.11
N GLU A 36 -26.55 21.60 -47.54
CA GLU A 36 -27.83 22.19 -48.01
C GLU A 36 -27.45 23.45 -48.80
N ILE A 37 -27.94 23.50 -50.08
CA ILE A 37 -27.84 24.68 -50.91
C ILE A 37 -29.07 25.55 -50.58
N ASN A 38 -28.83 26.75 -50.13
CA ASN A 38 -29.95 27.71 -49.91
C ASN A 38 -30.44 28.25 -51.26
N GLU A 39 -31.56 29.00 -51.22
CA GLU A 39 -32.18 29.55 -52.45
C GLU A 39 -31.27 30.53 -53.15
N ASP A 40 -30.23 31.06 -52.49
CA ASP A 40 -29.22 31.98 -53.03
C ASP A 40 -28.00 31.22 -53.60
N GLY A 41 -27.99 29.88 -53.61
CA GLY A 41 -26.92 29.05 -54.12
C GLY A 41 -25.69 28.93 -53.23
N GLU A 42 -25.73 29.41 -51.98
CA GLU A 42 -24.68 29.23 -50.99
C GLU A 42 -24.75 27.85 -50.32
N ILE A 43 -23.63 27.17 -50.21
CA ILE A 43 -23.48 25.87 -49.54
C ILE A 43 -23.41 26.13 -48.04
N LYS A 44 -24.46 25.79 -47.27
CA LYS A 44 -24.39 25.73 -45.82
C LYS A 44 -24.13 24.29 -45.36
N ALA A 45 -22.99 24.08 -44.80
CA ALA A 45 -22.68 22.82 -44.14
C ALA A 45 -23.45 22.71 -42.83
N LYS A 46 -24.41 21.77 -42.73
CA LYS A 46 -25.09 21.42 -41.50
C LYS A 46 -24.42 20.20 -40.90
N ILE A 47 -23.74 20.41 -39.78
CA ILE A 47 -23.17 19.32 -39.00
C ILE A 47 -24.30 18.63 -38.25
N VAL A 48 -24.61 17.39 -38.62
CA VAL A 48 -25.57 16.54 -37.91
C VAL A 48 -24.78 15.49 -37.15
N SER A 49 -24.65 15.70 -35.85
CA SER A 49 -24.05 14.69 -34.97
C SER A 49 -25.08 13.58 -34.70
N ALA A 50 -24.67 12.35 -34.86
CA ALA A 50 -25.50 11.22 -34.46
C ALA A 50 -25.81 11.32 -32.94
N PRO A 51 -27.06 11.04 -32.51
CA PRO A 51 -27.37 11.06 -31.09
C PRO A 51 -26.48 10.06 -30.36
N ASN A 52 -25.76 10.57 -29.39
CA ASN A 52 -24.86 9.75 -28.58
C ASN A 52 -25.71 8.94 -27.59
N THR A 53 -26.03 7.69 -27.96
CA THR A 53 -26.86 6.78 -27.17
C THR A 53 -26.11 6.16 -25.99
N GLU A 54 -24.78 6.24 -25.98
CA GLU A 54 -23.98 5.72 -24.89
C GLU A 54 -23.66 6.82 -23.87
N LYS A 55 -23.95 6.57 -22.60
CA LYS A 55 -23.49 7.41 -21.49
C LYS A 55 -21.97 7.31 -21.42
N ARG A 56 -21.26 8.42 -21.62
CA ARG A 56 -19.80 8.46 -21.48
C ARG A 56 -19.42 8.50 -20.02
N LEU A 57 -18.35 7.77 -19.65
CA LEU A 57 -17.77 7.80 -18.31
C LEU A 57 -17.51 9.24 -17.84
N ILE A 58 -16.95 10.07 -18.71
CA ILE A 58 -16.71 11.49 -18.45
C ILE A 58 -17.38 12.28 -19.59
N LYS A 59 -18.34 13.15 -19.27
CA LYS A 59 -19.04 13.98 -20.25
C LYS A 59 -18.03 14.82 -21.05
N GLY A 60 -18.11 14.77 -22.37
CA GLY A 60 -17.23 15.49 -23.28
C GLY A 60 -15.81 14.90 -23.44
N SER A 61 -15.57 13.71 -22.89
CA SER A 61 -14.25 13.03 -22.98
C SER A 61 -14.33 11.78 -23.86
N LEU A 62 -13.18 11.36 -24.38
CA LEU A 62 -12.99 10.08 -25.08
C LEU A 62 -12.68 8.92 -24.13
N ALA A 63 -12.48 9.20 -22.83
CA ALA A 63 -12.15 8.19 -21.85
C ALA A 63 -13.30 7.22 -21.61
N SER A 64 -13.04 5.93 -21.86
CA SER A 64 -13.90 4.81 -21.46
C SER A 64 -13.43 4.24 -20.12
N ALA A 65 -14.26 3.38 -19.50
CA ALA A 65 -13.89 2.67 -18.27
C ALA A 65 -12.59 1.86 -18.46
N SER A 66 -12.44 1.15 -19.57
CA SER A 66 -11.24 0.36 -19.89
C SER A 66 -9.99 1.22 -20.11
N VAL A 67 -10.13 2.40 -20.72
CA VAL A 67 -8.99 3.32 -20.88
C VAL A 67 -8.52 3.81 -19.53
N VAL A 68 -9.41 4.26 -18.65
CA VAL A 68 -9.03 4.73 -17.31
C VAL A 68 -8.47 3.60 -16.46
N ALA A 69 -9.06 2.40 -16.51
CA ALA A 69 -8.56 1.22 -15.83
C ALA A 69 -7.13 0.85 -16.29
N GLY A 70 -6.89 0.84 -17.61
CA GLY A 70 -5.55 0.57 -18.16
C GLY A 70 -4.52 1.63 -17.80
N LEU A 71 -4.88 2.92 -17.78
CA LEU A 71 -4.00 4.01 -17.30
C LEU A 71 -3.65 3.81 -15.83
N ALA A 72 -4.63 3.47 -15.00
CA ALA A 72 -4.44 3.22 -13.58
C ALA A 72 -3.58 1.98 -13.34
N PHE A 73 -3.86 0.87 -14.04
CA PHE A 73 -3.05 -0.34 -13.98
C PHE A 73 -1.58 -0.05 -14.34
N ASN A 74 -1.35 0.60 -15.46
CA ASN A 74 0.01 0.95 -15.88
C ASN A 74 0.72 1.84 -14.87
N LYS A 75 0.04 2.83 -14.29
CA LYS A 75 0.65 3.76 -13.32
C LYS A 75 0.93 3.09 -11.98
N PHE A 76 -0.04 2.39 -11.40
CA PHE A 76 0.02 1.94 -10.03
C PHE A 76 0.48 0.49 -9.84
N VAL A 77 0.31 -0.35 -10.87
CA VAL A 77 0.74 -1.75 -10.84
C VAL A 77 2.06 -1.93 -11.59
N SER A 78 2.13 -1.46 -12.84
CA SER A 78 3.33 -1.61 -13.68
C SER A 78 4.40 -0.54 -13.41
N GLY A 79 4.11 0.46 -12.57
CA GLY A 79 5.04 1.54 -12.23
C GLY A 79 5.40 2.43 -13.43
N THR A 80 4.51 2.56 -14.43
CA THR A 80 4.72 3.38 -15.63
C THR A 80 4.07 4.76 -15.45
N PRO A 81 4.83 5.83 -15.18
CA PRO A 81 4.28 7.17 -14.99
C PRO A 81 3.51 7.67 -16.22
N LEU A 82 2.53 8.56 -16.02
CA LEU A 82 1.73 9.11 -17.11
C LEU A 82 2.57 9.75 -18.22
N TYR A 83 3.72 10.34 -17.88
CA TYR A 83 4.65 10.86 -18.90
C TYR A 83 5.13 9.77 -19.86
N ARG A 84 5.49 8.58 -19.36
CA ARG A 84 5.92 7.46 -20.22
C ARG A 84 4.75 6.92 -21.04
N GLN A 85 3.57 6.85 -20.45
CA GLN A 85 2.34 6.44 -21.15
C GLN A 85 1.99 7.44 -22.29
N GLU A 86 2.11 8.75 -22.06
CA GLU A 86 1.97 9.78 -23.08
C GLU A 86 2.91 9.55 -24.26
N GLN A 87 4.20 9.30 -23.98
CA GLN A 87 5.19 9.04 -25.02
C GLN A 87 4.88 7.76 -25.80
N GLU A 88 4.41 6.72 -25.14
CA GLU A 88 4.02 5.46 -25.77
C GLU A 88 2.80 5.65 -26.68
N LEU A 89 1.74 6.27 -26.19
CA LEU A 89 0.54 6.58 -26.96
C LEU A 89 0.85 7.46 -28.18
N LYS A 90 1.71 8.48 -28.01
CA LYS A 90 2.15 9.32 -29.14
C LYS A 90 2.86 8.52 -30.23
N ARG A 91 3.75 7.56 -29.86
CA ARG A 91 4.42 6.67 -30.84
C ARG A 91 3.44 5.78 -31.60
N ARG A 92 2.29 5.46 -30.99
CA ARG A 92 1.22 4.66 -31.58
C ARG A 92 0.22 5.52 -32.38
N GLY A 93 0.48 6.81 -32.54
CA GLY A 93 -0.41 7.72 -33.28
C GLY A 93 -1.61 8.23 -32.49
N VAL A 94 -1.64 8.02 -31.16
CA VAL A 94 -2.72 8.46 -30.25
C VAL A 94 -2.20 9.59 -29.35
N PRO A 95 -2.32 10.88 -29.75
CA PRO A 95 -1.75 11.99 -29.01
C PRO A 95 -2.65 12.40 -27.83
N ILE A 96 -2.60 11.67 -26.73
CA ILE A 96 -3.29 12.01 -25.48
C ILE A 96 -2.26 12.59 -24.51
N SER A 97 -2.51 13.80 -24.01
CA SER A 97 -1.60 14.44 -23.08
C SER A 97 -1.67 13.81 -21.69
N ARG A 98 -0.54 13.83 -20.96
CA ARG A 98 -0.50 13.40 -19.55
C ARG A 98 -1.47 14.19 -18.66
N ALA A 99 -1.72 15.47 -18.99
CA ALA A 99 -2.69 16.31 -18.30
C ALA A 99 -4.11 15.77 -18.47
N SER A 100 -4.51 15.40 -19.70
CA SER A 100 -5.82 14.78 -19.95
C SER A 100 -5.96 13.45 -19.19
N MET A 101 -4.96 12.57 -19.26
CA MET A 101 -4.95 11.30 -18.54
C MET A 101 -5.07 11.50 -17.02
N SER A 102 -4.32 12.44 -16.45
CA SER A 102 -4.40 12.80 -15.04
C SER A 102 -5.78 13.31 -14.64
N ASN A 103 -6.34 14.20 -15.43
CA ASN A 103 -7.69 14.75 -15.19
C ASN A 103 -8.77 13.65 -15.25
N TRP A 104 -8.67 12.72 -16.20
CA TRP A 104 -9.60 11.60 -16.28
C TRP A 104 -9.53 10.72 -15.02
N MET A 105 -8.31 10.39 -14.57
CA MET A 105 -8.12 9.58 -13.37
C MET A 105 -8.65 10.30 -12.13
N MET A 106 -8.32 11.59 -11.93
CA MET A 106 -8.80 12.37 -10.79
C MET A 106 -10.34 12.48 -10.79
N ARG A 107 -10.96 12.79 -11.94
CA ARG A 107 -12.42 12.84 -12.03
C ARG A 107 -13.07 11.50 -11.74
N CYS A 108 -12.55 10.40 -12.28
CA CYS A 108 -13.06 9.07 -11.96
C CYS A 108 -12.89 8.72 -10.47
N SER A 109 -11.78 9.16 -9.88
CA SER A 109 -11.54 9.00 -8.44
C SER A 109 -12.63 9.73 -7.63
N ASP A 110 -12.86 11.02 -7.92
CA ASP A 110 -13.75 11.87 -7.14
C ASP A 110 -15.23 11.54 -7.39
N ASP A 111 -15.61 11.40 -8.67
CA ASP A 111 -17.02 11.24 -9.06
C ASP A 111 -17.51 9.81 -8.77
N TYR A 112 -16.64 8.79 -8.82
CA TYR A 112 -17.06 7.39 -8.89
C TYR A 112 -16.41 6.45 -7.87
N LEU A 113 -15.10 6.53 -7.65
CA LEU A 113 -14.40 5.58 -6.79
C LEU A 113 -14.41 5.98 -5.30
N LYS A 114 -14.54 7.26 -5.03
CA LYS A 114 -14.57 7.80 -3.66
C LYS A 114 -15.69 7.22 -2.79
N PRO A 115 -16.94 7.05 -3.27
CA PRO A 115 -17.99 6.41 -2.45
C PRO A 115 -17.61 4.98 -2.02
N LEU A 116 -17.04 4.18 -2.93
CA LEU A 116 -16.57 2.83 -2.61
C LEU A 116 -15.40 2.87 -1.62
N TYR A 117 -14.46 3.78 -1.81
CA TYR A 117 -13.35 3.98 -0.90
C TYR A 117 -13.80 4.36 0.52
N GLU A 118 -14.79 5.25 0.65
CA GLU A 118 -15.32 5.62 1.97
C GLU A 118 -16.09 4.45 2.64
N LEU A 119 -16.76 3.61 1.85
CA LEU A 119 -17.36 2.37 2.36
C LEU A 119 -16.26 1.42 2.89
N MET A 120 -15.20 1.19 2.11
CA MET A 120 -14.08 0.35 2.53
C MET A 120 -13.39 0.89 3.80
N LYS A 121 -13.26 2.22 3.94
CA LYS A 121 -12.76 2.85 5.19
C LYS A 121 -13.66 2.58 6.38
N LYS A 122 -14.96 2.50 6.17
CA LYS A 122 -15.92 2.13 7.23
C LYS A 122 -15.79 0.65 7.59
N ASP A 123 -15.68 -0.21 6.58
CA ASP A 123 -15.65 -1.65 6.78
C ASP A 123 -14.36 -2.10 7.49
N ILE A 124 -13.19 -1.53 7.13
CA ILE A 124 -11.93 -1.88 7.79
C ILE A 124 -11.93 -1.53 9.29
N ARG A 125 -12.70 -0.52 9.70
CA ARG A 125 -12.85 -0.15 11.12
C ARG A 125 -13.62 -1.18 11.95
N SER A 126 -14.30 -2.12 11.31
CA SER A 126 -14.97 -3.25 11.97
C SER A 126 -14.09 -4.47 12.14
N CYS A 127 -12.88 -4.48 11.53
CA CYS A 127 -11.92 -5.57 11.70
C CYS A 127 -11.41 -5.61 13.15
N GLU A 128 -11.24 -6.80 13.68
CA GLU A 128 -10.64 -7.01 15.01
C GLU A 128 -9.13 -6.68 14.99
N HIS A 129 -8.45 -6.99 13.88
CA HIS A 129 -7.02 -6.74 13.69
C HIS A 129 -6.78 -5.76 12.55
N ILE A 130 -6.10 -4.66 12.86
CA ILE A 130 -5.65 -3.67 11.88
C ILE A 130 -4.13 -3.52 11.99
N HIS A 131 -3.45 -3.51 10.85
CA HIS A 131 -2.05 -3.16 10.75
C HIS A 131 -1.91 -1.75 10.20
N MET A 132 -1.06 -0.93 10.82
CA MET A 132 -0.82 0.45 10.40
C MET A 132 0.64 0.71 10.09
N ASP A 133 0.84 1.53 9.08
CA ASP A 133 2.16 2.04 8.70
C ASP A 133 1.99 3.37 7.94
N GLU A 134 3.04 4.14 7.76
CA GLU A 134 3.04 5.32 6.92
C GLU A 134 4.37 5.50 6.20
N THR A 135 4.31 6.17 5.06
CA THR A 135 5.51 6.53 4.30
C THR A 135 5.43 7.96 3.80
N THR A 136 6.58 8.59 3.63
CA THR A 136 6.63 9.96 3.13
C THR A 136 6.18 10.04 1.67
N VAL A 137 5.53 11.14 1.29
CA VAL A 137 5.23 11.51 -0.08
C VAL A 137 5.58 12.98 -0.30
N THR A 138 5.97 13.35 -1.50
CA THR A 138 6.19 14.75 -1.87
C THR A 138 4.97 15.25 -2.64
N VAL A 139 4.36 16.34 -2.15
CA VAL A 139 3.28 17.06 -2.83
C VAL A 139 3.78 18.49 -3.06
N LEU A 140 3.87 18.91 -4.34
CA LEU A 140 4.52 20.17 -4.69
C LEU A 140 3.71 21.39 -4.23
N GLU A 141 2.40 21.32 -4.31
CA GLU A 141 1.49 22.37 -3.82
C GLU A 141 1.74 22.65 -2.33
N GLU A 142 1.78 21.63 -1.49
CA GLU A 142 2.07 21.73 -0.06
C GLU A 142 3.50 22.17 0.22
N LYS A 143 4.46 21.75 -0.60
CA LYS A 143 5.88 22.10 -0.43
C LYS A 143 6.14 23.60 -0.66
N ALA A 144 5.33 24.25 -1.48
CA ALA A 144 5.41 25.69 -1.70
C ALA A 144 5.00 26.50 -0.45
N GLU A 145 4.16 25.93 0.40
CA GLU A 145 3.58 26.59 1.58
C GLU A 145 4.28 26.22 2.89
N ARG A 146 4.94 25.04 2.94
CA ARG A 146 5.57 24.54 4.18
C ARG A 146 6.77 23.64 3.93
N THR A 147 7.69 23.59 4.90
CA THR A 147 8.90 22.75 4.86
C THR A 147 8.72 21.34 5.38
N GLY A 148 7.53 20.98 5.88
CA GLY A 148 7.23 19.66 6.48
C GLY A 148 7.16 18.54 5.45
N LYS A 149 7.24 17.29 5.92
CA LYS A 149 7.00 16.10 5.11
C LYS A 149 5.51 15.78 5.08
N ASN A 150 5.01 15.37 3.91
CA ASN A 150 3.68 14.80 3.75
C ASN A 150 3.76 13.29 3.82
N TYR A 151 2.65 12.63 4.14
CA TYR A 151 2.61 11.20 4.39
C TYR A 151 1.47 10.52 3.63
N MET A 152 1.74 9.32 3.19
CA MET A 152 0.75 8.34 2.81
C MET A 152 0.63 7.35 3.94
N TRP A 153 -0.49 7.37 4.61
CA TRP A 153 -0.86 6.44 5.67
C TRP A 153 -1.49 5.20 5.07
N LEU A 154 -1.30 4.09 5.75
CA LEU A 154 -1.87 2.80 5.38
C LEU A 154 -2.53 2.17 6.60
N MET A 155 -3.75 1.66 6.41
CA MET A 155 -4.35 0.62 7.24
C MET A 155 -4.52 -0.64 6.40
N CYS A 156 -4.23 -1.82 6.94
CA CYS A 156 -4.66 -3.06 6.31
C CYS A 156 -5.24 -4.02 7.33
N SER A 157 -6.21 -4.81 6.90
CA SER A 157 -6.87 -5.84 7.71
C SER A 157 -5.91 -6.94 8.11
N GLY A 158 -6.13 -7.58 9.25
CA GLY A 158 -5.37 -8.72 9.72
C GLY A 158 -5.49 -9.94 8.78
N LYS A 159 -4.63 -10.92 8.99
CA LYS A 159 -4.57 -12.13 8.14
C LYS A 159 -5.87 -12.95 8.17
N TRP A 160 -6.52 -12.99 9.32
CA TRP A 160 -7.68 -13.83 9.57
C TRP A 160 -9.02 -13.12 9.32
N GLU A 161 -8.97 -11.84 9.00
CA GLU A 161 -10.18 -11.11 8.64
C GLU A 161 -10.78 -11.67 7.35
N GLU A 162 -12.11 -11.77 7.32
CA GLU A 162 -12.85 -12.31 6.17
C GLU A 162 -12.61 -11.46 4.91
N GLN A 163 -12.63 -10.14 5.08
CA GLN A 163 -12.38 -9.20 4.00
C GLN A 163 -10.95 -8.66 4.08
N GLN A 164 -10.17 -8.94 3.05
CA GLN A 164 -8.79 -8.47 2.98
C GLN A 164 -8.73 -7.10 2.33
N MET A 165 -8.33 -6.08 3.09
CA MET A 165 -8.34 -4.69 2.66
C MET A 165 -7.01 -3.99 2.98
N ALA A 166 -6.62 -3.06 2.08
CA ALA A 166 -5.53 -2.12 2.29
C ALA A 166 -6.04 -0.72 1.94
N ILE A 167 -6.09 0.18 2.91
CA ILE A 167 -6.62 1.54 2.76
C ILE A 167 -5.47 2.53 2.90
N TYR A 168 -5.19 3.22 1.81
CA TYR A 168 -4.22 4.32 1.80
C TYR A 168 -4.93 5.64 2.02
N CYS A 169 -4.32 6.55 2.74
CA CYS A 169 -4.87 7.88 3.00
C CYS A 169 -3.75 8.92 2.98
N TYR A 170 -3.90 9.94 2.16
CA TYR A 170 -2.96 11.06 2.13
C TYR A 170 -3.22 12.00 3.32
N HIS A 171 -2.13 12.42 3.99
CA HIS A 171 -2.22 13.49 4.98
C HIS A 171 -0.93 14.34 5.02
N LYS A 172 -1.12 15.63 5.36
CA LYS A 172 -0.03 16.61 5.34
C LYS A 172 1.02 16.44 6.45
N ASN A 173 0.72 15.70 7.52
CA ASN A 173 1.63 15.48 8.64
C ASN A 173 1.50 14.06 9.21
N ARG A 174 2.41 13.75 10.15
CA ARG A 174 2.47 12.49 10.89
C ARG A 174 2.00 12.72 12.33
N GLU A 175 0.70 13.00 12.50
CA GLU A 175 0.12 13.32 13.79
C GLU A 175 -0.82 12.22 14.27
N HIS A 176 -0.83 11.99 15.60
CA HIS A 176 -1.76 11.06 16.24
C HIS A 176 -3.23 11.38 15.94
N ALA A 177 -3.58 12.66 15.91
CA ALA A 177 -4.95 13.08 15.63
C ALA A 177 -5.48 12.49 14.30
N PHE A 178 -4.64 12.45 13.27
CA PHE A 178 -5.03 11.86 11.99
C PHE A 178 -5.11 10.32 12.05
N ALA A 179 -4.18 9.66 12.75
CA ALA A 179 -4.30 8.21 12.97
C ALA A 179 -5.62 7.86 13.67
N LYS A 180 -6.01 8.66 14.67
CA LYS A 180 -7.27 8.52 15.39
C LYS A 180 -8.50 8.76 14.50
N GLU A 181 -8.47 9.79 13.65
CA GLU A 181 -9.50 10.04 12.65
C GLU A 181 -9.61 8.88 11.66
N MET A 182 -8.48 8.34 11.21
CA MET A 182 -8.41 7.28 10.23
C MET A 182 -9.01 5.95 10.73
N ILE A 183 -8.69 5.56 11.98
CA ILE A 183 -9.19 4.34 12.61
C ILE A 183 -10.61 4.53 13.17
N GLY A 184 -10.87 5.67 13.74
CA GLY A 184 -12.06 5.97 14.55
C GLY A 184 -11.73 6.04 16.05
N GLU A 185 -12.35 7.00 16.74
CA GLU A 185 -12.10 7.24 18.17
C GLU A 185 -12.53 6.08 19.07
N ASP A 186 -13.54 5.34 18.65
CA ASP A 186 -14.14 4.25 19.43
C ASP A 186 -13.59 2.86 19.08
N TYR A 187 -12.57 2.78 18.23
CA TYR A 187 -11.99 1.51 17.86
C TYR A 187 -11.40 0.79 19.08
N SER A 188 -11.84 -0.44 19.30
CA SER A 188 -11.48 -1.28 20.46
C SER A 188 -10.76 -2.59 20.07
N GLY A 189 -10.49 -2.79 18.79
CA GLY A 189 -9.74 -3.94 18.30
C GLY A 189 -8.24 -3.84 18.56
N LYS A 190 -7.46 -4.59 17.82
CA LYS A 190 -6.01 -4.71 17.98
C LYS A 190 -5.29 -3.99 16.85
N ILE A 191 -4.29 -3.16 17.20
CA ILE A 191 -3.52 -2.35 16.25
C ILE A 191 -2.08 -2.85 16.22
N HIS A 192 -1.69 -3.46 15.10
CA HIS A 192 -0.29 -3.78 14.83
C HIS A 192 0.43 -2.54 14.30
N CYS A 193 1.50 -2.13 14.98
CA CYS A 193 2.26 -0.94 14.60
C CYS A 193 3.75 -1.10 14.90
N ASP A 194 4.54 -0.16 14.38
CA ASP A 194 5.89 0.07 14.89
C ASP A 194 5.83 0.78 16.26
N GLY A 195 6.96 0.99 16.91
CA GLY A 195 7.02 1.67 18.21
C GLY A 195 6.79 3.19 18.14
N TYR A 196 6.06 3.70 17.14
CA TYR A 196 5.79 5.13 17.02
C TYR A 196 4.74 5.60 18.02
N GLU A 197 5.05 6.65 18.78
CA GLU A 197 4.22 7.18 19.88
C GLU A 197 2.77 7.55 19.48
N ALA A 198 2.51 7.86 18.20
CA ALA A 198 1.17 8.19 17.74
C ALA A 198 0.18 7.04 17.96
N TYR A 199 0.65 5.80 17.94
CA TYR A 199 -0.18 4.62 18.17
C TYR A 199 -0.37 4.25 19.65
N GLU A 200 0.32 4.93 20.56
CA GLU A 200 0.22 4.68 22.02
C GLU A 200 -1.00 5.32 22.68
N LYS A 201 -1.68 6.21 21.96
CA LYS A 201 -2.73 7.07 22.51
C LYS A 201 -4.15 6.57 22.19
N PHE A 202 -4.30 5.32 21.76
CA PHE A 202 -5.61 4.71 21.58
C PHE A 202 -6.05 4.04 22.90
N GLU A 203 -6.98 4.68 23.60
CA GLU A 203 -7.38 4.27 24.96
C GLU A 203 -8.12 2.93 24.99
N LYS A 204 -8.86 2.60 23.93
CA LYS A 204 -9.70 1.39 23.85
C LYS A 204 -9.05 0.24 23.08
N ALA A 205 -8.12 0.55 22.17
CA ALA A 205 -7.48 -0.46 21.34
C ALA A 205 -6.28 -1.11 22.03
N THR A 206 -6.04 -2.38 21.73
CA THR A 206 -4.87 -3.11 22.21
C THR A 206 -3.72 -2.97 21.23
N PRO A 207 -2.61 -2.31 21.58
CA PRO A 207 -1.45 -2.19 20.71
C PRO A 207 -0.67 -3.51 20.65
N LEU A 208 -0.27 -3.90 19.44
CA LEU A 208 0.57 -5.06 19.16
C LEU A 208 1.89 -4.58 18.55
N GLY A 209 2.99 -4.85 19.25
CA GLY A 209 4.33 -4.42 18.86
C GLY A 209 4.90 -5.26 17.71
N CYS A 210 5.82 -4.68 16.96
CA CYS A 210 6.49 -5.35 15.85
C CYS A 210 7.81 -6.00 16.28
N MET A 211 7.83 -7.31 16.47
CA MET A 211 9.06 -8.07 16.78
C MET A 211 10.12 -7.96 15.66
N ALA A 212 9.71 -7.73 14.40
CA ALA A 212 10.65 -7.52 13.31
C ALA A 212 11.42 -6.21 13.44
N HIS A 213 10.80 -5.14 13.97
CA HIS A 213 11.47 -3.87 14.26
C HIS A 213 12.49 -4.04 15.41
N PHE A 214 12.08 -4.71 16.50
CA PHE A 214 13.00 -5.03 17.59
C PHE A 214 14.21 -5.82 17.07
N ARG A 215 13.96 -6.90 16.32
CA ARG A 215 15.02 -7.69 15.68
C ARG A 215 15.94 -6.85 14.83
N ARG A 216 15.41 -5.92 14.03
CA ARG A 216 16.20 -5.06 13.15
C ARG A 216 17.15 -4.16 13.94
N TYR A 217 16.68 -3.52 15.01
CA TYR A 217 17.52 -2.67 15.85
C TYR A 217 18.67 -3.46 16.51
N VAL A 218 18.37 -4.66 17.02
CA VAL A 218 19.40 -5.55 17.59
C VAL A 218 20.39 -5.99 16.51
N TYR A 219 19.90 -6.34 15.31
CA TYR A 219 20.74 -6.77 14.21
C TYR A 219 21.65 -5.66 13.68
N GLU A 220 21.19 -4.42 13.60
CA GLU A 220 22.02 -3.28 13.23
C GLU A 220 23.13 -3.00 14.24
N ALA A 221 22.88 -3.23 15.53
CA ALA A 221 23.90 -3.14 16.56
C ALA A 221 24.92 -4.28 16.47
N TYR A 222 24.44 -5.51 16.25
CA TYR A 222 25.22 -6.71 16.04
C TYR A 222 26.18 -6.58 14.83
N GLU A 223 25.69 -6.10 13.68
CA GLU A 223 26.53 -5.89 12.50
C GLU A 223 27.64 -4.85 12.72
N LEU A 224 27.38 -3.83 13.51
CA LEU A 224 28.39 -2.82 13.84
C LEU A 224 29.51 -3.37 14.73
N ASP A 225 29.16 -4.23 15.68
CA ASP A 225 30.09 -4.78 16.65
C ASP A 225 30.97 -5.89 16.03
N ALA A 226 30.38 -6.82 15.28
CA ALA A 226 31.08 -7.87 14.58
C ALA A 226 31.95 -7.38 13.40
N GLY A 227 31.54 -6.23 12.83
CA GLY A 227 32.03 -5.75 11.56
C GLY A 227 31.67 -6.68 10.40
N SER A 228 31.73 -6.16 9.18
CA SER A 228 31.49 -6.95 7.95
C SER A 228 32.56 -8.01 7.66
N LYS A 229 33.47 -8.25 8.61
CA LYS A 229 34.72 -9.05 8.46
C LYS A 229 34.48 -10.53 8.74
N ILE A 230 33.57 -10.90 9.63
CA ILE A 230 33.33 -12.29 10.03
C ILE A 230 32.16 -12.85 9.22
N LYS A 231 32.47 -13.68 8.21
CA LYS A 231 31.45 -14.30 7.34
C LYS A 231 31.10 -15.75 7.71
N ASN A 232 31.93 -16.38 8.52
CA ASN A 232 31.81 -17.78 8.89
C ASN A 232 31.05 -17.91 10.21
N ARG A 233 30.04 -18.78 10.22
CA ARG A 233 29.20 -19.04 11.41
C ARG A 233 30.00 -19.55 12.61
N THR A 234 31.02 -20.37 12.37
CA THR A 234 31.91 -20.90 13.43
C THR A 234 32.74 -19.79 14.03
N GLU A 235 33.31 -18.92 13.21
CA GLU A 235 34.11 -17.77 13.67
C GLU A 235 33.22 -16.77 14.46
N LEU A 236 31.95 -16.57 14.06
CA LEU A 236 31.02 -15.75 14.82
C LEU A 236 30.69 -16.34 16.20
N GLN A 237 30.58 -17.67 16.29
CA GLN A 237 30.34 -18.33 17.57
C GLN A 237 31.59 -18.21 18.52
N GLU A 238 32.78 -18.35 18.00
CA GLU A 238 34.00 -18.13 18.78
C GLU A 238 34.17 -16.67 19.18
N TYR A 239 33.87 -15.73 18.28
CA TYR A 239 33.88 -14.30 18.58
C TYR A 239 32.91 -13.96 19.71
N ALA A 240 31.70 -14.51 19.68
CA ALA A 240 30.71 -14.31 20.72
C ALA A 240 31.14 -14.80 22.12
N LYS A 241 31.97 -15.84 22.20
CA LYS A 241 32.51 -16.32 23.48
C LYS A 241 33.54 -15.39 24.10
N THR A 242 34.22 -14.62 23.28
CA THR A 242 35.32 -13.73 23.73
C THR A 242 34.94 -12.26 23.80
N HIS A 243 33.74 -11.89 23.23
CA HIS A 243 33.22 -10.53 23.19
C HIS A 243 31.84 -10.50 23.81
N GLU A 244 31.76 -10.19 25.08
CA GLU A 244 30.52 -10.25 25.89
C GLU A 244 29.37 -9.46 25.27
N ALA A 245 29.58 -8.20 24.86
CA ALA A 245 28.56 -7.37 24.22
C ALA A 245 27.97 -8.03 22.96
N PHE A 246 28.84 -8.62 22.15
CA PHE A 246 28.41 -9.36 20.96
C PHE A 246 27.66 -10.65 21.33
N GLY A 247 28.10 -11.35 22.37
CA GLY A 247 27.44 -12.54 22.90
C GLY A 247 26.00 -12.24 23.33
N ILE A 248 25.78 -11.11 24.03
CA ILE A 248 24.47 -10.64 24.46
C ILE A 248 23.56 -10.41 23.24
N LEU A 249 24.01 -9.64 22.24
CA LEU A 249 23.23 -9.37 21.03
C LEU A 249 22.90 -10.64 20.24
N ASN A 250 23.86 -11.55 20.15
CA ASN A 250 23.68 -12.85 19.47
C ASN A 250 22.64 -13.73 20.18
N HIS A 251 22.63 -13.73 21.52
CA HIS A 251 21.60 -14.44 22.29
C HIS A 251 20.21 -13.87 22.00
N ILE A 252 20.05 -12.55 22.08
CA ILE A 252 18.77 -11.87 21.78
C ILE A 252 18.27 -12.24 20.37
N LEU A 253 19.16 -12.19 19.36
CA LEU A 253 18.80 -12.54 17.99
C LEU A 253 18.41 -14.02 17.85
N SER A 254 19.03 -14.92 18.63
CA SER A 254 18.70 -16.35 18.63
C SER A 254 17.31 -16.60 19.21
N GLU A 255 16.96 -15.94 20.30
CA GLU A 255 15.63 -16.04 20.91
C GLU A 255 14.54 -15.50 19.97
N VAL A 256 14.75 -14.31 19.42
CA VAL A 256 13.81 -13.73 18.46
C VAL A 256 13.66 -14.61 17.20
N LYS A 257 14.77 -15.20 16.72
CA LYS A 257 14.73 -16.13 15.58
C LYS A 257 13.87 -17.36 15.90
N TYR A 258 14.01 -17.93 17.08
CA TYR A 258 13.19 -19.07 17.53
C TYR A 258 11.69 -18.72 17.48
N LEU A 259 11.28 -17.55 17.98
CA LEU A 259 9.88 -17.13 17.93
C LEU A 259 9.36 -17.07 16.49
N PHE A 260 10.12 -16.51 15.56
CA PHE A 260 9.73 -16.47 14.14
C PHE A 260 9.70 -17.87 13.49
N GLU A 261 10.57 -18.78 13.90
CA GLU A 261 10.58 -20.16 13.42
C GLU A 261 9.32 -20.91 13.89
N CYS A 262 8.90 -20.72 15.13
CA CYS A 262 7.64 -21.24 15.65
C CYS A 262 6.45 -20.73 14.83
N GLU A 263 6.32 -19.42 14.64
CA GLU A 263 5.23 -18.82 13.85
C GLU A 263 5.21 -19.35 12.40
N SER A 264 6.41 -19.50 11.78
CA SER A 264 6.52 -20.05 10.44
C SER A 264 6.08 -21.52 10.37
N LYS A 265 6.36 -22.29 11.42
CA LYS A 265 5.91 -23.69 11.55
C LYS A 265 4.40 -23.75 11.69
N TYR A 266 3.77 -22.94 12.54
CA TYR A 266 2.33 -22.90 12.72
C TYR A 266 1.59 -22.62 11.41
N ILE A 267 2.10 -21.65 10.61
CA ILE A 267 1.54 -21.35 9.29
C ILE A 267 1.69 -22.54 8.33
N LYS A 268 2.87 -23.20 8.33
CA LYS A 268 3.14 -24.34 7.45
C LYS A 268 2.24 -25.54 7.81
N ASP A 269 2.04 -25.75 9.10
CA ASP A 269 1.21 -26.83 9.64
C ASP A 269 -0.29 -26.49 9.56
N LYS A 270 -0.66 -25.28 9.08
CA LYS A 270 -2.03 -24.78 8.90
C LYS A 270 -2.86 -24.83 10.19
N LEU A 271 -2.25 -24.49 11.31
CA LEU A 271 -2.94 -24.46 12.59
C LEU A 271 -4.03 -23.38 12.61
N THR A 272 -5.11 -23.66 13.34
CA THR A 272 -6.18 -22.69 13.61
C THR A 272 -5.70 -21.62 14.61
N PRO A 273 -6.38 -20.48 14.74
CA PRO A 273 -6.04 -19.49 15.75
C PRO A 273 -6.01 -20.05 17.18
N GLU A 274 -6.94 -20.93 17.55
CA GLU A 274 -7.00 -21.56 18.88
C GLU A 274 -5.78 -22.47 19.12
N GLU A 275 -5.38 -23.22 18.11
CA GLU A 275 -4.18 -24.06 18.17
C GLU A 275 -2.91 -23.22 18.26
N ILE A 276 -2.84 -22.11 17.51
CA ILE A 276 -1.73 -21.13 17.57
C ILE A 276 -1.65 -20.51 18.97
N TYR A 277 -2.77 -20.07 19.54
CA TYR A 277 -2.80 -19.55 20.91
C TYR A 277 -2.23 -20.55 21.91
N THR A 278 -2.71 -21.81 21.87
CA THR A 278 -2.23 -22.87 22.77
C THR A 278 -0.73 -23.10 22.61
N LYS A 279 -0.26 -23.22 21.37
CA LYS A 279 1.16 -23.38 21.06
C LYS A 279 2.03 -22.22 21.55
N ARG A 280 1.55 -20.99 21.45
CA ARG A 280 2.26 -19.80 21.95
C ARG A 280 2.41 -19.84 23.46
N GLN A 281 1.36 -20.27 24.20
CA GLN A 281 1.45 -20.42 25.65
C GLN A 281 2.49 -21.49 26.05
N ASP A 282 2.52 -22.62 25.31
CA ASP A 282 3.40 -23.75 25.64
C ASP A 282 4.85 -23.55 25.18
N GLU A 283 5.07 -22.98 23.99
CA GLU A 283 6.38 -23.00 23.34
C GLU A 283 7.08 -21.61 23.38
N GLN A 284 6.34 -20.49 23.45
CA GLN A 284 6.92 -19.17 23.28
C GLN A 284 6.89 -18.28 24.54
N LYS A 285 5.86 -18.41 25.38
CA LYS A 285 5.62 -17.48 26.50
C LYS A 285 6.80 -17.42 27.47
N GLU A 286 7.20 -18.56 28.02
CA GLU A 286 8.30 -18.63 28.98
C GLU A 286 9.61 -18.11 28.39
N ARG A 287 9.88 -18.42 27.11
CA ARG A 287 11.09 -17.92 26.41
C ARG A 287 11.06 -16.42 26.22
N LEU A 288 9.91 -15.87 25.85
CA LEU A 288 9.80 -14.42 25.65
C LEU A 288 9.86 -13.68 26.97
N GLU A 289 9.27 -14.18 28.03
CA GLU A 289 9.42 -13.66 29.39
C GLU A 289 10.89 -13.68 29.83
N GLY A 290 11.57 -14.80 29.63
CA GLY A 290 13.00 -14.96 29.91
C GLY A 290 13.87 -13.99 29.08
N LEU A 291 13.53 -13.75 27.82
CA LEU A 291 14.21 -12.76 27.00
C LEU A 291 14.14 -11.35 27.61
N PHE A 292 12.97 -10.93 28.12
CA PHE A 292 12.83 -9.62 28.76
C PHE A 292 13.59 -9.52 30.08
N VAL A 293 13.66 -10.60 30.88
CA VAL A 293 14.53 -10.65 32.07
C VAL A 293 15.99 -10.48 31.65
N TYR A 294 16.42 -11.20 30.62
CA TYR A 294 17.76 -11.10 30.07
C TYR A 294 18.10 -9.67 29.57
N LEU A 295 17.16 -9.00 28.89
CA LEU A 295 17.36 -7.60 28.47
C LEU A 295 17.55 -6.66 29.66
N ASP A 296 16.77 -6.83 30.71
CA ASP A 296 16.85 -6.02 31.94
C ASP A 296 18.18 -6.20 32.65
N GLU A 297 18.63 -7.43 32.82
CA GLU A 297 19.93 -7.78 33.46
C GLU A 297 21.13 -7.23 32.69
N HIS A 298 21.06 -7.20 31.35
CA HIS A 298 22.21 -6.83 30.50
C HIS A 298 22.17 -5.40 29.96
N GLN A 299 21.13 -4.59 30.26
CA GLN A 299 21.00 -3.23 29.74
C GLN A 299 22.19 -2.32 30.13
N THR A 300 22.81 -2.57 31.28
CA THR A 300 23.92 -1.76 31.80
C THR A 300 25.26 -2.02 31.09
N HIS A 301 25.37 -3.11 30.30
CA HIS A 301 26.56 -3.41 29.50
C HIS A 301 26.74 -2.45 28.32
N PHE A 302 25.69 -1.68 28.00
CA PHE A 302 25.68 -0.76 26.85
C PHE A 302 25.39 0.66 27.28
N THR A 303 26.10 1.61 26.69
CA THR A 303 25.74 3.03 26.88
C THR A 303 24.40 3.31 26.18
N LYS A 304 23.54 4.11 26.82
CA LYS A 304 22.19 4.44 26.32
C LYS A 304 22.18 5.06 24.91
N GLN A 305 23.27 5.75 24.52
CA GLN A 305 23.42 6.39 23.20
C GLN A 305 23.88 5.41 22.13
N SER A 306 24.50 4.27 22.48
CA SER A 306 24.92 3.26 21.52
C SER A 306 23.74 2.64 20.80
N LYS A 307 23.97 2.05 19.61
CA LYS A 307 22.92 1.32 18.90
C LYS A 307 22.40 0.14 19.70
N ALA A 308 23.27 -0.60 20.38
CA ALA A 308 22.90 -1.71 21.24
C ALA A 308 22.06 -1.26 22.43
N GLY A 309 22.48 -0.20 23.15
CA GLY A 309 21.70 0.36 24.24
C GLY A 309 20.32 0.84 23.82
N LYS A 310 20.21 1.50 22.64
CA LYS A 310 18.91 1.91 22.08
C LYS A 310 18.04 0.72 21.69
N ALA A 311 18.62 -0.35 21.15
CA ALA A 311 17.88 -1.56 20.80
C ALA A 311 17.31 -2.27 22.04
N ILE A 312 18.12 -2.41 23.09
CA ILE A 312 17.69 -3.01 24.36
C ILE A 312 16.60 -2.14 25.00
N GLN A 313 16.83 -0.82 25.09
CA GLN A 313 15.84 0.10 25.64
C GLN A 313 14.52 0.08 24.86
N TYR A 314 14.57 -0.03 23.53
CA TYR A 314 13.37 -0.22 22.71
C TYR A 314 12.63 -1.51 23.11
N GLY A 315 13.34 -2.64 23.21
CA GLY A 315 12.74 -3.89 23.67
C GLY A 315 12.03 -3.76 25.03
N LEU A 316 12.72 -3.18 26.01
CA LEU A 316 12.18 -2.98 27.35
C LEU A 316 10.97 -2.03 27.37
N ASN A 317 11.05 -0.90 26.65
CA ASN A 317 9.95 0.07 26.57
C ASN A 317 8.71 -0.49 25.85
N GLN A 318 8.90 -1.41 24.91
CA GLN A 318 7.82 -2.02 24.12
C GLN A 318 7.42 -3.41 24.64
N LYS A 319 7.91 -3.83 25.82
CA LYS A 319 7.71 -5.19 26.37
C LYS A 319 6.27 -5.64 26.30
N GLU A 320 5.34 -4.87 26.88
CA GLU A 320 3.93 -5.21 26.93
C GLU A 320 3.35 -5.43 25.51
N LYS A 321 3.60 -4.50 24.61
CA LYS A 321 3.12 -4.57 23.22
C LYS A 321 3.72 -5.74 22.45
N LEU A 322 5.02 -6.03 22.67
CA LEU A 322 5.71 -7.15 22.06
C LEU A 322 5.25 -8.51 22.61
N MET A 323 4.66 -8.55 23.80
CA MET A 323 4.09 -9.76 24.40
C MET A 323 2.61 -9.97 24.05
N ASN A 324 1.87 -8.93 23.69
CA ASN A 324 0.43 -8.99 23.50
C ASN A 324 -0.02 -10.00 22.41
N TYR A 325 0.82 -10.28 21.38
CA TYR A 325 0.48 -11.29 20.38
C TYR A 325 0.32 -12.70 20.94
N LEU A 326 0.95 -13.00 22.09
CA LEU A 326 0.81 -14.30 22.74
C LEU A 326 -0.61 -14.59 23.22
N ASN A 327 -1.38 -13.54 23.49
CA ASN A 327 -2.73 -13.63 24.07
C ASN A 327 -3.82 -13.83 23.01
N ASP A 328 -3.44 -13.93 21.73
CA ASP A 328 -4.38 -14.03 20.64
C ASP A 328 -3.78 -14.79 19.45
N GLY A 329 -4.41 -15.91 19.06
CA GLY A 329 -3.92 -16.73 17.95
C GLY A 329 -4.06 -16.07 16.57
N GLU A 330 -4.91 -15.08 16.42
CA GLU A 330 -5.08 -14.32 15.17
C GLU A 330 -4.04 -13.21 15.02
N ALA A 331 -3.45 -12.74 16.13
CA ALA A 331 -2.43 -11.71 16.11
C ALA A 331 -1.17 -12.16 15.37
N GLU A 332 -0.57 -11.28 14.57
CA GLU A 332 0.72 -11.54 13.91
C GLU A 332 1.87 -11.03 14.80
N ILE A 333 2.97 -11.78 14.88
CA ILE A 333 4.17 -11.42 15.66
C ILE A 333 4.84 -10.12 15.19
N SER A 334 4.49 -9.63 14.01
CA SER A 334 5.12 -8.46 13.39
C SER A 334 4.16 -7.67 12.52
N ASN A 335 4.52 -6.40 12.28
CA ASN A 335 3.80 -5.51 11.36
C ASN A 335 4.22 -5.67 9.89
N ASN A 336 4.85 -6.80 9.53
CA ASN A 336 5.33 -7.05 8.17
C ASN A 336 4.21 -7.01 7.11
N ARG A 337 2.96 -7.23 7.51
CA ARG A 337 1.78 -7.12 6.64
C ARG A 337 1.63 -5.68 6.13
N ALA A 338 1.64 -4.68 7.02
CA ALA A 338 1.59 -3.28 6.62
C ALA A 338 2.84 -2.88 5.81
N GLU A 339 4.03 -3.32 6.22
CA GLU A 339 5.27 -3.04 5.47
C GLU A 339 5.22 -3.59 4.03
N ARG A 340 4.66 -4.78 3.83
CA ARG A 340 4.46 -5.34 2.48
C ARG A 340 3.41 -4.56 1.70
N SER A 341 2.33 -4.15 2.36
CA SER A 341 1.25 -3.39 1.72
C SER A 341 1.64 -1.95 1.39
N VAL A 342 2.54 -1.30 2.15
CA VAL A 342 3.03 0.04 1.82
C VAL A 342 4.07 0.03 0.67
N LYS A 343 4.72 -1.12 0.45
CA LYS A 343 5.80 -1.26 -0.53
C LYS A 343 5.41 -0.92 -1.98
N PRO A 344 4.24 -1.30 -2.51
CA PRO A 344 3.81 -0.89 -3.86
C PRO A 344 3.79 0.62 -4.04
N PHE A 345 3.29 1.37 -3.06
CA PHE A 345 3.33 2.83 -3.08
C PHE A 345 4.77 3.37 -3.08
N VAL A 346 5.64 2.83 -2.22
CA VAL A 346 7.06 3.22 -2.15
C VAL A 346 7.78 2.96 -3.48
N MET A 347 7.49 1.83 -4.14
CA MET A 347 8.05 1.50 -5.45
C MET A 347 7.50 2.42 -6.55
N GLY A 348 6.19 2.67 -6.56
CA GLY A 348 5.56 3.60 -7.48
C GLY A 348 6.12 5.02 -7.32
N ARG A 349 6.31 5.48 -6.09
CA ARG A 349 6.93 6.78 -5.79
C ARG A 349 8.33 6.94 -6.42
N LYS A 350 9.14 5.89 -6.49
CA LYS A 350 10.44 5.93 -7.18
C LYS A 350 10.30 6.18 -8.69
N ALA A 351 9.15 5.83 -9.28
CA ALA A 351 8.91 6.03 -10.70
C ALA A 351 8.33 7.42 -11.03
N TRP A 352 7.36 7.92 -10.23
CA TRP A 352 6.69 9.21 -10.48
C TRP A 352 7.18 10.36 -9.58
N LEU A 353 7.98 10.11 -8.55
CA LEU A 353 8.71 11.00 -7.63
C LEU A 353 7.82 11.87 -6.72
N PHE A 354 6.78 12.53 -7.22
CA PHE A 354 5.92 13.46 -6.48
C PHE A 354 4.51 13.53 -7.06
N SER A 355 3.58 14.05 -6.28
CA SER A 355 2.27 14.53 -6.75
C SER A 355 2.33 16.05 -6.93
N ASN A 356 1.72 16.60 -8.00
CA ASN A 356 1.67 18.05 -8.20
C ASN A 356 0.73 18.71 -7.18
N THR A 357 -0.44 18.10 -6.95
CA THR A 357 -1.54 18.65 -6.15
C THR A 357 -1.94 17.71 -5.03
N ILE A 358 -2.62 18.25 -4.02
CA ILE A 358 -3.27 17.50 -2.94
C ILE A 358 -4.28 16.53 -3.53
N SER A 359 -5.16 16.99 -4.41
CA SER A 359 -6.18 16.13 -5.05
C SER A 359 -5.57 14.98 -5.85
N GLY A 360 -4.39 15.18 -6.46
CA GLY A 360 -3.63 14.12 -7.13
C GLY A 360 -3.07 13.08 -6.16
N ALA A 361 -2.68 13.48 -4.95
CA ALA A 361 -2.24 12.57 -3.89
C ALA A 361 -3.42 11.79 -3.30
N GLU A 362 -4.55 12.44 -3.06
CA GLU A 362 -5.80 11.82 -2.60
C GLU A 362 -6.36 10.84 -3.63
N SER A 363 -6.40 11.21 -4.91
CA SER A 363 -6.77 10.31 -6.00
C SER A 363 -5.86 9.08 -6.04
N SER A 364 -4.54 9.26 -5.84
CA SER A 364 -3.60 8.14 -5.79
C SER A 364 -3.88 7.22 -4.60
N SER A 365 -4.27 7.74 -3.44
CA SER A 365 -4.63 6.93 -2.27
C SER A 365 -5.86 6.05 -2.55
N ILE A 366 -6.87 6.58 -3.23
CA ILE A 366 -8.07 5.84 -3.63
C ILE A 366 -7.72 4.69 -4.59
N TYR A 367 -6.95 4.98 -5.66
CA TYR A 367 -6.53 3.93 -6.59
C TYR A 367 -5.68 2.85 -5.93
N TYR A 368 -4.68 3.22 -5.11
CA TYR A 368 -3.88 2.23 -4.39
C TYR A 368 -4.74 1.37 -3.45
N SER A 369 -5.72 1.96 -2.77
CA SER A 369 -6.61 1.22 -1.88
C SER A 369 -7.42 0.16 -2.63
N LEU A 370 -8.03 0.52 -3.75
CA LEU A 370 -8.80 -0.41 -4.58
C LEU A 370 -7.91 -1.50 -5.19
N ILE A 371 -6.75 -1.11 -5.73
CA ILE A 371 -5.82 -2.02 -6.40
C ILE A 371 -5.21 -3.03 -5.42
N GLU A 372 -4.69 -2.56 -4.29
CA GLU A 372 -4.04 -3.45 -3.34
C GLU A 372 -5.05 -4.35 -2.63
N SER A 373 -6.26 -3.84 -2.33
CA SER A 373 -7.34 -4.69 -1.82
C SER A 373 -7.78 -5.75 -2.85
N ALA A 374 -7.89 -5.39 -4.13
CA ALA A 374 -8.17 -6.36 -5.19
C ALA A 374 -7.10 -7.46 -5.26
N LYS A 375 -5.81 -7.09 -5.16
CA LYS A 375 -4.70 -8.07 -5.10
C LYS A 375 -4.80 -9.00 -3.91
N MET A 376 -5.10 -8.46 -2.72
CA MET A 376 -5.22 -9.26 -1.50
C MET A 376 -6.33 -10.31 -1.61
N ASN A 377 -7.36 -10.05 -2.40
CA ASN A 377 -8.47 -10.95 -2.68
C ASN A 377 -8.31 -11.76 -3.98
N GLY A 378 -7.15 -11.73 -4.61
CA GLY A 378 -6.86 -12.53 -5.81
C GLY A 378 -7.63 -12.12 -7.07
N LEU A 379 -8.14 -10.88 -7.15
CA LEU A 379 -8.90 -10.38 -8.29
C LEU A 379 -7.95 -9.95 -9.42
N ASP A 380 -8.40 -10.10 -10.67
CA ASP A 380 -7.77 -9.44 -11.82
C ASP A 380 -8.00 -7.93 -11.72
N ILE A 381 -6.91 -7.17 -11.60
CA ILE A 381 -6.96 -5.74 -11.26
C ILE A 381 -7.56 -4.92 -12.39
N GLU A 382 -7.18 -5.19 -13.64
CA GLU A 382 -7.64 -4.40 -14.78
C GLU A 382 -9.11 -4.68 -15.06
N ALA A 383 -9.53 -5.95 -14.97
CA ALA A 383 -10.93 -6.35 -15.06
C ALA A 383 -11.76 -5.75 -13.92
N TYR A 384 -11.26 -5.79 -12.67
CA TYR A 384 -11.94 -5.19 -11.53
C TYR A 384 -12.13 -3.68 -11.69
N LEU A 385 -11.08 -2.93 -12.03
CA LEU A 385 -11.19 -1.49 -12.25
C LEU A 385 -12.13 -1.16 -13.41
N THR A 386 -12.06 -1.92 -14.49
CA THR A 386 -12.97 -1.74 -15.63
C THR A 386 -14.41 -1.99 -15.22
N TYR A 387 -14.66 -3.04 -14.43
CA TYR A 387 -16.00 -3.38 -13.95
C TYR A 387 -16.57 -2.28 -13.06
N ILE A 388 -15.86 -1.86 -12.01
CA ILE A 388 -16.36 -0.81 -11.10
C ILE A 388 -16.61 0.52 -11.83
N LEU A 389 -15.75 0.90 -12.79
CA LEU A 389 -15.93 2.10 -13.59
C LEU A 389 -17.06 1.96 -14.63
N SER A 390 -17.42 0.75 -15.03
CA SER A 390 -18.53 0.50 -15.96
C SER A 390 -19.91 0.52 -15.29
N LEU A 391 -20.00 0.17 -14.01
CA LEU A 391 -21.26 0.15 -13.24
C LEU A 391 -21.90 1.53 -13.08
N ILE A 392 -21.18 2.58 -13.30
CA ILE A 392 -21.57 3.97 -13.14
C ILE A 392 -22.69 4.39 -14.13
N HIS A 393 -22.98 3.56 -15.10
CA HIS A 393 -24.00 3.81 -16.10
C HIS A 393 -25.36 3.17 -15.76
N ILE A 394 -25.44 2.46 -14.63
CA ILE A 394 -26.67 1.88 -14.10
C ILE A 394 -27.30 2.84 -13.10
#